data_b594c89a8769210c8b8fd9bb6b074c01
#
_entry.id   b594c89a8769210c8b8fd9bb6b074c01
#
_cell.length_a   1.000
_cell.length_b   1.000
_cell.length_c   1.000
_cell.angle_alpha   90.00
_cell.angle_beta   90.00
_cell.angle_gamma   90.00
#
_symmetry.space_group_name_H-M   'P 1'
#
loop_
_entity.id
_entity.type
_entity.pdbx_description
1 polymer ?
#
loop_
_entity_poly.entity_id
_entity_poly.type
_entity_poly.pdbx_seq_one_letter_code
_entity_poly.pdbx_strand_id
1 'polypeptide(L)'
;MKRMIALSLVACASLTMFAQSTVRKFVLKNSTDGKSELTCYLPQNPSGRAVVDCPGGGYSHLAMDHEGHQWAEYFNKQGIAYFVLKYRMPKGDRNIPLGDAYQAMRTVRDSAAVWHINKEDVGIMGFSAGGHLASSVSTHAEYDVRPNFSILFYPVISMDERITHKGSCVNFLGEERKTNPQLVKEWSNDKAVRRHLTPRAIILMSSDDEVVPPVTNGVAYYSAMRNEGNECTMHVYPTCGHGWGFRDAAHGFPYHEQMLNDLTCWLNGFKAPKEDAIRVACIGNSITDGFGIGMAPVKGYPAQLQKKLGDGYEVKNFGVSARTMM
;
A
#
# COMPACT_ATOMS: atom_id res chain seq x y z
N MET A 1 75.52 -28.11 -22.71
CA MET A 1 74.28 -28.59 -22.05
C MET A 1 73.46 -27.38 -21.59
N LYS A 2 72.48 -26.95 -22.38
CA LYS A 2 71.55 -25.86 -22.03
C LYS A 2 70.25 -26.46 -21.45
N ARG A 3 69.96 -26.19 -20.19
CA ARG A 3 68.69 -26.58 -19.57
C ARG A 3 67.61 -25.55 -19.92
N MET A 4 66.59 -25.96 -20.66
CA MET A 4 65.36 -25.24 -20.84
C MET A 4 64.46 -25.45 -19.60
N ILE A 5 64.07 -24.35 -18.97
CA ILE A 5 63.05 -24.31 -17.93
C ILE A 5 61.76 -23.97 -18.61
N ALA A 6 60.80 -24.92 -18.63
CA ALA A 6 59.44 -24.67 -19.10
C ALA A 6 58.62 -24.05 -17.96
N LEU A 7 58.19 -22.79 -18.10
CA LEU A 7 57.22 -22.18 -17.20
C LEU A 7 55.81 -22.55 -17.72
N SER A 8 55.11 -23.37 -16.93
CA SER A 8 53.67 -23.62 -17.13
C SER A 8 52.86 -22.51 -16.45
N LEU A 9 52.26 -21.65 -17.27
CA LEU A 9 51.22 -20.68 -16.85
C LEU A 9 49.94 -21.50 -16.53
N VAL A 10 49.57 -21.60 -15.27
CA VAL A 10 48.25 -22.04 -14.88
C VAL A 10 47.33 -20.79 -14.90
N ALA A 11 46.49 -20.67 -15.91
CA ALA A 11 45.44 -19.68 -15.96
C ALA A 11 44.30 -20.12 -15.03
N CYS A 12 44.22 -19.52 -13.84
CA CYS A 12 43.04 -19.60 -13.00
C CYS A 12 41.94 -18.77 -13.61
N ALA A 13 41.05 -19.40 -14.38
CA ALA A 13 39.80 -18.81 -14.79
C ALA A 13 38.86 -18.84 -13.57
N SER A 14 38.74 -17.70 -12.87
CA SER A 14 37.69 -17.49 -11.90
C SER A 14 36.36 -17.39 -12.63
N LEU A 15 35.59 -18.50 -12.66
CA LEU A 15 34.18 -18.47 -13.00
C LEU A 15 33.44 -17.71 -11.89
N THR A 16 33.20 -16.43 -12.11
CA THR A 16 32.14 -15.71 -11.39
C THR A 16 30.81 -16.28 -11.87
N MET A 17 30.30 -17.28 -11.16
CA MET A 17 28.90 -17.65 -11.26
C MET A 17 28.09 -16.44 -10.79
N PHE A 18 27.54 -15.66 -11.72
CA PHE A 18 26.39 -14.82 -11.45
C PHE A 18 25.25 -15.78 -11.12
N ALA A 19 25.01 -15.98 -9.83
CA ALA A 19 23.79 -16.61 -9.37
C ALA A 19 22.64 -15.72 -9.85
N GLN A 20 21.93 -16.14 -10.89
CA GLN A 20 20.71 -15.53 -11.34
C GLN A 20 19.76 -15.56 -10.14
N SER A 21 19.40 -14.41 -9.58
CA SER A 21 18.53 -14.30 -8.43
C SER A 21 17.14 -14.81 -8.83
N THR A 22 16.88 -16.07 -8.54
CA THR A 22 15.57 -16.67 -8.83
C THR A 22 14.59 -16.21 -7.78
N VAL A 23 13.82 -15.16 -8.12
CA VAL A 23 12.61 -14.78 -7.39
C VAL A 23 11.69 -16.01 -7.32
N ARG A 24 11.30 -16.39 -6.12
CA ARG A 24 10.36 -17.51 -5.95
C ARG A 24 8.95 -17.03 -6.29
N LYS A 25 8.44 -17.45 -7.45
CA LYS A 25 7.07 -17.15 -7.92
C LYS A 25 6.18 -18.38 -7.81
N PHE A 26 4.99 -18.20 -7.26
CA PHE A 26 3.92 -19.21 -7.21
C PHE A 26 2.55 -18.56 -7.03
N VAL A 27 1.48 -19.33 -7.23
CA VAL A 27 0.09 -18.87 -7.11
C VAL A 27 -0.63 -19.66 -6.03
N LEU A 28 -1.37 -18.95 -5.18
CA LEU A 28 -2.25 -19.53 -4.17
C LEU A 28 -3.72 -19.28 -4.53
N LYS A 29 -4.59 -20.24 -4.24
CA LYS A 29 -6.03 -19.99 -4.21
C LYS A 29 -6.35 -19.09 -3.04
N ASN A 30 -7.04 -17.98 -3.30
CA ASN A 30 -7.41 -16.99 -2.28
C ASN A 30 -8.90 -17.08 -1.88
N SER A 31 -9.71 -17.81 -2.64
CA SER A 31 -11.11 -18.09 -2.31
C SER A 31 -11.40 -19.59 -2.38
N THR A 32 -12.41 -20.03 -1.68
CA THR A 32 -12.83 -21.46 -1.65
C THR A 32 -13.26 -21.97 -3.01
N ASP A 33 -13.85 -21.11 -3.84
CA ASP A 33 -14.26 -21.44 -5.22
C ASP A 33 -13.08 -21.36 -6.22
N GLY A 34 -11.89 -20.96 -5.77
CA GLY A 34 -10.66 -20.86 -6.56
C GLY A 34 -10.69 -19.77 -7.65
N LYS A 35 -11.66 -18.85 -7.62
CA LYS A 35 -11.77 -17.75 -8.61
C LYS A 35 -10.93 -16.53 -8.21
N SER A 36 -10.67 -16.36 -6.92
CA SER A 36 -9.68 -15.39 -6.43
C SER A 36 -8.34 -16.09 -6.23
N GLU A 37 -7.27 -15.46 -6.70
CA GLU A 37 -5.90 -15.99 -6.67
C GLU A 37 -4.94 -14.92 -6.14
N LEU A 38 -3.90 -15.38 -5.45
CA LEU A 38 -2.81 -14.54 -4.97
C LEU A 38 -1.50 -15.00 -5.62
N THR A 39 -0.98 -14.21 -6.55
CA THR A 39 0.34 -14.49 -7.14
C THR A 39 1.41 -13.91 -6.24
N CYS A 40 2.28 -14.78 -5.72
CA CYS A 40 3.31 -14.46 -4.75
C CYS A 40 4.66 -14.31 -5.45
N TYR A 41 5.38 -13.22 -5.17
CA TYR A 41 6.74 -12.96 -5.60
C TYR A 41 7.60 -12.72 -4.36
N LEU A 42 8.36 -13.72 -3.96
CA LEU A 42 9.20 -13.66 -2.77
C LEU A 42 10.65 -13.31 -3.16
N PRO A 43 11.24 -12.28 -2.55
CA PRO A 43 12.62 -11.88 -2.84
C PRO A 43 13.61 -12.90 -2.27
N GLN A 44 14.78 -12.97 -2.87
CA GLN A 44 15.87 -13.83 -2.38
C GLN A 44 16.39 -13.37 -1.01
N ASN A 45 16.49 -12.06 -0.82
CA ASN A 45 16.95 -11.43 0.42
C ASN A 45 15.80 -10.60 1.02
N PRO A 46 14.92 -11.20 1.84
CA PRO A 46 13.77 -10.51 2.38
C PRO A 46 14.16 -9.42 3.38
N SER A 47 13.56 -8.24 3.21
CA SER A 47 13.68 -7.11 4.15
C SER A 47 12.75 -7.24 5.36
N GLY A 48 11.79 -8.16 5.30
CA GLY A 48 10.67 -8.27 6.23
C GLY A 48 9.42 -7.52 5.77
N ARG A 49 9.53 -6.58 4.84
CA ARG A 49 8.36 -5.83 4.31
C ARG A 49 7.62 -6.62 3.24
N ALA A 50 6.29 -6.46 3.21
CA ALA A 50 5.42 -7.06 2.22
C ALA A 50 4.37 -6.07 1.69
N VAL A 51 3.94 -6.26 0.45
CA VAL A 51 2.88 -5.46 -0.20
C VAL A 51 1.90 -6.37 -0.90
N VAL A 52 0.62 -6.27 -0.55
CA VAL A 52 -0.50 -6.88 -1.28
C VAL A 52 -1.04 -5.86 -2.26
N ASP A 53 -1.09 -6.20 -3.53
CA ASP A 53 -1.49 -5.32 -4.60
C ASP A 53 -2.88 -5.67 -5.14
N CYS A 54 -3.69 -4.64 -5.36
CA CYS A 54 -5.02 -4.67 -5.92
C CYS A 54 -5.05 -3.91 -7.27
N PRO A 55 -4.90 -4.59 -8.41
CA PRO A 55 -4.95 -3.94 -9.73
C PRO A 55 -6.28 -3.22 -9.97
N GLY A 56 -6.27 -2.16 -10.79
CA GLY A 56 -7.47 -1.46 -11.21
C GLY A 56 -8.28 -2.16 -12.30
N GLY A 57 -9.24 -1.45 -12.86
CA GLY A 57 -10.12 -1.93 -13.93
C GLY A 57 -11.61 -1.67 -13.67
N GLY A 58 -11.93 -0.63 -12.88
CA GLY A 58 -13.30 -0.16 -12.67
C GLY A 58 -14.24 -1.17 -11.99
N TYR A 59 -13.69 -2.17 -11.28
CA TYR A 59 -14.44 -3.32 -10.75
C TYR A 59 -15.19 -4.12 -11.83
N SER A 60 -14.78 -4.03 -13.10
CA SER A 60 -15.31 -4.79 -14.22
C SER A 60 -14.31 -5.80 -14.79
N HIS A 61 -13.05 -5.52 -14.65
CA HIS A 61 -11.90 -6.36 -15.04
C HIS A 61 -10.70 -6.03 -14.17
N LEU A 62 -9.54 -6.65 -14.42
CA LEU A 62 -8.28 -6.38 -13.72
C LEU A 62 -7.16 -6.09 -14.73
N ALA A 63 -6.47 -4.97 -14.50
CA ALA A 63 -5.27 -4.57 -15.26
C ALA A 63 -4.02 -5.27 -14.72
N MET A 64 -3.99 -6.61 -14.77
CA MET A 64 -3.03 -7.47 -14.07
C MET A 64 -1.56 -7.23 -14.45
N ASP A 65 -1.28 -6.69 -15.64
CA ASP A 65 0.10 -6.51 -16.11
C ASP A 65 0.75 -5.25 -15.51
N HIS A 66 0.39 -4.05 -16.03
CA HIS A 66 1.03 -2.79 -15.68
C HIS A 66 0.58 -2.22 -14.31
N GLU A 67 -0.54 -2.68 -13.78
CA GLU A 67 -1.02 -2.36 -12.42
C GLU A 67 -0.87 -3.57 -11.48
N GLY A 68 -0.07 -4.57 -11.84
CA GLY A 68 0.11 -5.79 -11.06
C GLY A 68 1.49 -6.40 -11.27
N HIS A 69 1.61 -7.39 -12.15
CA HIS A 69 2.81 -8.23 -12.27
C HIS A 69 4.10 -7.49 -12.60
N GLN A 70 4.05 -6.38 -13.34
CA GLN A 70 5.24 -5.61 -13.72
C GLN A 70 5.94 -4.94 -12.52
N TRP A 71 5.24 -4.73 -11.40
CA TRP A 71 5.80 -4.17 -10.18
C TRP A 71 6.67 -5.15 -9.38
N ALA A 72 6.57 -6.45 -9.66
CA ALA A 72 7.21 -7.49 -8.85
C ALA A 72 8.73 -7.32 -8.77
N GLU A 73 9.38 -7.01 -9.88
CA GLU A 73 10.85 -6.84 -9.93
C GLU A 73 11.29 -5.61 -9.12
N TYR A 74 10.55 -4.50 -9.20
CA TYR A 74 10.83 -3.28 -8.44
C TYR A 74 10.83 -3.54 -6.92
N PHE A 75 9.78 -4.22 -6.41
CA PHE A 75 9.69 -4.53 -4.99
C PHE A 75 10.72 -5.59 -4.56
N ASN A 76 10.88 -6.65 -5.33
CA ASN A 76 11.80 -7.73 -4.98
C ASN A 76 13.28 -7.28 -4.96
N LYS A 77 13.69 -6.33 -5.82
CA LYS A 77 15.03 -5.72 -5.77
C LYS A 77 15.30 -5.01 -4.44
N GLN A 78 14.28 -4.52 -3.77
CA GLN A 78 14.35 -3.88 -2.46
C GLN A 78 14.16 -4.87 -1.28
N GLY A 79 14.09 -6.17 -1.58
CA GLY A 79 13.83 -7.21 -0.57
C GLY A 79 12.38 -7.25 -0.09
N ILE A 80 11.46 -6.56 -0.75
CA ILE A 80 10.04 -6.49 -0.38
C ILE A 80 9.29 -7.65 -1.06
N ALA A 81 8.60 -8.47 -0.26
CA ALA A 81 7.71 -9.50 -0.78
C ALA A 81 6.49 -8.85 -1.44
N TYR A 82 6.12 -9.30 -2.64
CA TYR A 82 5.07 -8.68 -3.42
C TYR A 82 4.02 -9.70 -3.83
N PHE A 83 2.75 -9.32 -3.67
CA PHE A 83 1.61 -10.23 -3.86
C PHE A 83 0.56 -9.56 -4.73
N VAL A 84 0.28 -10.10 -5.90
CA VAL A 84 -0.76 -9.58 -6.81
C VAL A 84 -2.06 -10.34 -6.59
N LEU A 85 -3.08 -9.61 -6.15
CA LEU A 85 -4.41 -10.16 -5.88
C LEU A 85 -5.29 -10.09 -7.13
N LYS A 86 -5.65 -11.25 -7.66
CA LYS A 86 -6.74 -11.41 -8.62
C LYS A 86 -8.04 -11.52 -7.85
N TYR A 87 -8.62 -10.37 -7.48
CA TYR A 87 -9.88 -10.35 -6.75
C TYR A 87 -11.09 -10.55 -7.68
N ARG A 88 -12.18 -11.09 -7.14
CA ARG A 88 -13.43 -11.29 -7.86
C ARG A 88 -14.19 -9.98 -8.05
N MET A 89 -14.84 -9.85 -9.21
CA MET A 89 -15.65 -8.67 -9.51
C MET A 89 -16.90 -8.63 -8.63
N PRO A 90 -17.22 -7.46 -8.05
CA PRO A 90 -18.31 -7.32 -7.08
C PRO A 90 -19.70 -7.54 -7.71
N LYS A 91 -19.94 -7.06 -8.93
CA LYS A 91 -21.27 -7.09 -9.56
C LYS A 91 -22.38 -6.53 -8.66
N GLY A 92 -22.05 -5.47 -7.91
CA GLY A 92 -22.93 -4.84 -6.94
C GLY A 92 -22.82 -5.36 -5.51
N ASP A 93 -22.13 -6.47 -5.27
CA ASP A 93 -21.83 -6.98 -3.93
C ASP A 93 -20.37 -6.68 -3.54
N ARG A 94 -20.18 -5.59 -2.82
CA ARG A 94 -18.90 -5.11 -2.31
C ARG A 94 -18.18 -6.11 -1.38
N ASN A 95 -18.91 -7.01 -0.73
CA ASN A 95 -18.32 -8.00 0.17
C ASN A 95 -17.43 -9.02 -0.56
N ILE A 96 -17.64 -9.23 -1.85
CA ILE A 96 -16.86 -10.15 -2.66
C ILE A 96 -15.40 -9.69 -2.76
N PRO A 97 -15.05 -8.52 -3.35
CA PRO A 97 -13.67 -8.07 -3.44
C PRO A 97 -13.06 -7.72 -2.08
N LEU A 98 -13.86 -7.21 -1.12
CA LEU A 98 -13.39 -6.97 0.25
C LEU A 98 -12.99 -8.26 0.95
N GLY A 99 -13.80 -9.30 0.85
CA GLY A 99 -13.49 -10.62 1.40
C GLY A 99 -12.21 -11.21 0.81
N ASP A 100 -12.01 -11.04 -0.51
CA ASP A 100 -10.79 -11.48 -1.19
C ASP A 100 -9.55 -10.71 -0.70
N ALA A 101 -9.66 -9.38 -0.53
CA ALA A 101 -8.57 -8.54 -0.01
C ALA A 101 -8.25 -8.87 1.46
N TYR A 102 -9.25 -9.05 2.30
CA TYR A 102 -9.06 -9.49 3.69
C TYR A 102 -8.38 -10.86 3.78
N GLN A 103 -8.80 -11.81 2.94
CA GLN A 103 -8.18 -13.13 2.90
C GLN A 103 -6.72 -13.05 2.45
N ALA A 104 -6.40 -12.23 1.44
CA ALA A 104 -5.02 -12.02 1.00
C ALA A 104 -4.13 -11.47 2.13
N MET A 105 -4.63 -10.45 2.86
CA MET A 105 -3.92 -9.87 4.02
C MET A 105 -3.68 -10.91 5.11
N ARG A 106 -4.67 -11.76 5.44
CA ARG A 106 -4.52 -12.87 6.40
C ARG A 106 -3.49 -13.87 5.92
N THR A 107 -3.59 -14.32 4.66
CA THR A 107 -2.68 -15.31 4.09
C THR A 107 -1.23 -14.84 4.18
N VAL A 108 -0.95 -13.57 3.89
CA VAL A 108 0.40 -13.01 4.00
C VAL A 108 0.89 -13.01 5.45
N ARG A 109 0.05 -12.60 6.40
CA ARG A 109 0.41 -12.58 7.83
C ARG A 109 0.56 -13.97 8.44
N ASP A 110 -0.32 -14.90 8.08
CA ASP A 110 -0.25 -16.28 8.58
C ASP A 110 0.99 -17.01 8.05
N SER A 111 1.44 -16.66 6.85
CA SER A 111 2.64 -17.21 6.23
C SER A 111 3.92 -16.44 6.56
N ALA A 112 3.86 -15.41 7.38
CA ALA A 112 4.95 -14.45 7.61
C ALA A 112 6.24 -15.12 8.08
N ALA A 113 6.15 -16.07 9.01
CA ALA A 113 7.32 -16.81 9.50
C ALA A 113 8.04 -17.62 8.39
N VAL A 114 7.25 -18.27 7.49
CA VAL A 114 7.79 -19.09 6.39
C VAL A 114 8.36 -18.22 5.26
N TRP A 115 7.82 -17.02 5.09
CA TRP A 115 8.21 -16.10 4.02
C TRP A 115 9.18 -15.01 4.49
N HIS A 116 9.59 -15.06 5.76
CA HIS A 116 10.46 -14.07 6.41
C HIS A 116 9.90 -12.64 6.32
N ILE A 117 8.61 -12.50 6.59
CA ILE A 117 7.87 -11.23 6.62
C ILE A 117 7.65 -10.83 8.07
N ASN A 118 7.79 -9.53 8.38
CA ASN A 118 7.33 -8.94 9.62
C ASN A 118 5.82 -8.64 9.51
N LYS A 119 5.00 -9.23 10.37
CA LYS A 119 3.53 -9.04 10.39
C LYS A 119 3.12 -7.59 10.57
N GLU A 120 3.98 -6.77 11.21
CA GLU A 120 3.76 -5.34 11.43
C GLU A 120 4.29 -4.47 10.26
N ASP A 121 4.70 -5.08 9.14
CA ASP A 121 5.18 -4.37 7.93
C ASP A 121 4.53 -4.91 6.64
N VAL A 122 3.23 -5.17 6.72
CA VAL A 122 2.41 -5.63 5.58
C VAL A 122 1.54 -4.48 5.09
N GLY A 123 1.88 -3.94 3.93
CA GLY A 123 1.13 -2.89 3.26
C GLY A 123 0.13 -3.41 2.24
N ILE A 124 -0.74 -2.51 1.81
CA ILE A 124 -1.63 -2.72 0.67
C ILE A 124 -1.38 -1.65 -0.39
N MET A 125 -1.39 -2.06 -1.65
CA MET A 125 -1.26 -1.18 -2.81
C MET A 125 -2.49 -1.30 -3.69
N GLY A 126 -2.83 -0.25 -4.42
CA GLY A 126 -3.91 -0.38 -5.39
C GLY A 126 -4.00 0.78 -6.34
N PHE A 127 -4.56 0.49 -7.51
CA PHE A 127 -4.67 1.38 -8.66
C PHE A 127 -6.13 1.65 -8.98
N SER A 128 -6.53 2.91 -9.23
CA SER A 128 -7.88 3.23 -9.70
C SER A 128 -8.97 2.61 -8.79
N ALA A 129 -9.83 1.76 -9.30
CA ALA A 129 -10.79 0.98 -8.50
C ALA A 129 -10.11 0.05 -7.48
N GLY A 130 -8.94 -0.52 -7.81
CA GLY A 130 -8.11 -1.26 -6.85
C GLY A 130 -7.56 -0.35 -5.75
N GLY A 131 -7.29 0.92 -6.06
CA GLY A 131 -6.97 1.96 -5.07
C GLY A 131 -8.15 2.23 -4.12
N HIS A 132 -9.38 2.17 -4.62
CA HIS A 132 -10.57 2.19 -3.77
C HIS A 132 -10.62 0.95 -2.87
N LEU A 133 -10.38 -0.24 -3.39
CA LEU A 133 -10.35 -1.47 -2.59
C LEU A 133 -9.27 -1.38 -1.51
N ALA A 134 -8.05 -0.97 -1.85
CA ALA A 134 -6.93 -0.81 -0.91
C ALA A 134 -7.23 0.22 0.18
N SER A 135 -7.79 1.38 -0.17
CA SER A 135 -8.20 2.40 0.80
C SER A 135 -9.41 1.96 1.64
N SER A 136 -10.33 1.14 1.09
CA SER A 136 -11.43 0.55 1.86
C SER A 136 -10.91 -0.45 2.92
N VAL A 137 -9.95 -1.30 2.57
CA VAL A 137 -9.28 -2.16 3.56
C VAL A 137 -8.59 -1.32 4.64
N SER A 138 -7.95 -0.22 4.24
CA SER A 138 -7.25 0.68 5.18
C SER A 138 -8.18 1.38 6.17
N THR A 139 -9.40 1.74 5.75
CA THR A 139 -10.35 2.51 6.54
C THR A 139 -11.35 1.65 7.32
N HIS A 140 -11.74 0.48 6.80
CA HIS A 140 -12.83 -0.32 7.37
C HIS A 140 -12.34 -1.60 8.08
N ALA A 141 -11.18 -2.14 7.71
CA ALA A 141 -10.73 -3.42 8.23
C ALA A 141 -10.48 -3.39 9.75
N GLU A 142 -10.71 -4.53 10.39
CA GLU A 142 -10.31 -4.79 11.75
C GLU A 142 -8.78 -4.96 11.85
N TYR A 143 -8.25 -4.95 13.06
CA TYR A 143 -6.82 -4.92 13.33
C TYR A 143 -6.03 -6.05 12.65
N ASP A 144 -6.57 -7.27 12.66
CA ASP A 144 -5.94 -8.49 12.14
C ASP A 144 -5.67 -8.44 10.62
N VAL A 145 -6.48 -7.68 9.88
CA VAL A 145 -6.37 -7.55 8.41
C VAL A 145 -6.05 -6.13 7.94
N ARG A 146 -6.11 -5.13 8.85
CA ARG A 146 -5.76 -3.75 8.50
C ARG A 146 -4.29 -3.66 8.08
N PRO A 147 -3.97 -3.05 6.93
CA PRO A 147 -2.58 -2.89 6.51
C PRO A 147 -1.81 -1.96 7.45
N ASN A 148 -0.48 -2.07 7.45
CA ASN A 148 0.38 -1.17 8.20
C ASN A 148 0.68 0.13 7.44
N PHE A 149 0.54 0.10 6.11
CA PHE A 149 0.64 1.27 5.22
C PHE A 149 -0.13 1.02 3.92
N SER A 150 -0.43 2.09 3.17
CA SER A 150 -1.07 1.98 1.85
C SER A 150 -0.37 2.81 0.78
N ILE A 151 -0.32 2.26 -0.44
CA ILE A 151 0.23 2.88 -1.65
C ILE A 151 -0.93 3.01 -2.65
N LEU A 152 -1.33 4.23 -2.97
CA LEU A 152 -2.53 4.49 -3.75
C LEU A 152 -2.19 5.23 -5.04
N PHE A 153 -2.38 4.57 -6.18
CA PHE A 153 -2.16 5.15 -7.50
C PHE A 153 -3.48 5.61 -8.10
N TYR A 154 -3.58 6.91 -8.39
CA TYR A 154 -4.78 7.57 -8.96
C TYR A 154 -6.09 6.94 -8.45
N PRO A 155 -6.23 6.82 -7.11
CA PRO A 155 -7.27 5.99 -6.51
C PRO A 155 -8.66 6.58 -6.72
N VAL A 156 -9.63 5.75 -7.03
CA VAL A 156 -11.03 6.06 -6.75
C VAL A 156 -11.16 6.12 -5.22
N ILE A 157 -11.77 7.17 -4.70
CA ILE A 157 -11.99 7.39 -3.27
C ILE A 157 -13.46 7.64 -2.98
N SER A 158 -14.06 8.58 -3.71
CA SER A 158 -15.47 8.87 -3.58
C SER A 158 -16.33 7.81 -4.28
N MET A 159 -17.45 7.45 -3.69
CA MET A 159 -18.50 6.65 -4.31
C MET A 159 -19.69 7.50 -4.78
N ASP A 160 -19.57 8.83 -4.77
CA ASP A 160 -20.54 9.72 -5.41
C ASP A 160 -20.28 9.75 -6.92
N GLU A 161 -21.16 9.12 -7.69
CA GLU A 161 -21.01 8.96 -9.15
C GLU A 161 -20.96 10.27 -9.94
N ARG A 162 -21.25 11.41 -9.29
CA ARG A 162 -21.20 12.75 -9.92
C ARG A 162 -19.78 13.33 -9.94
N ILE A 163 -18.88 12.85 -9.09
CA ILE A 163 -17.56 13.44 -8.84
C ILE A 163 -16.41 12.44 -8.91
N THR A 164 -16.69 11.21 -9.34
CA THR A 164 -15.71 10.13 -9.47
C THR A 164 -16.03 9.21 -10.67
N HIS A 165 -15.24 8.13 -10.84
CA HIS A 165 -15.48 7.13 -11.89
C HIS A 165 -16.81 6.39 -11.65
N LYS A 166 -17.84 6.72 -12.39
CA LYS A 166 -19.20 6.19 -12.26
C LYS A 166 -19.25 4.66 -12.33
N GLY A 167 -18.45 4.04 -13.24
CA GLY A 167 -18.41 2.60 -13.40
C GLY A 167 -17.98 1.88 -12.11
N SER A 168 -17.00 2.42 -11.39
CA SER A 168 -16.56 1.88 -10.10
C SER A 168 -17.66 1.92 -9.05
N CYS A 169 -18.41 3.02 -8.97
CA CYS A 169 -19.54 3.15 -8.03
C CYS A 169 -20.63 2.13 -8.33
N VAL A 170 -21.02 2.01 -9.60
CA VAL A 170 -22.06 1.08 -10.06
C VAL A 170 -21.67 -0.35 -9.76
N ASN A 171 -20.44 -0.74 -10.14
CA ASN A 171 -19.98 -2.12 -9.99
C ASN A 171 -19.78 -2.51 -8.53
N PHE A 172 -19.33 -1.59 -7.67
CA PHE A 172 -19.05 -1.87 -6.27
C PHE A 172 -20.29 -1.84 -5.39
N LEU A 173 -21.15 -0.82 -5.52
CA LEU A 173 -22.32 -0.61 -4.67
C LEU A 173 -23.63 -1.13 -5.25
N GLY A 174 -23.68 -1.44 -6.54
CA GLY A 174 -24.90 -1.90 -7.21
C GLY A 174 -26.00 -0.84 -7.24
N GLU A 175 -27.24 -1.28 -7.38
CA GLU A 175 -28.43 -0.40 -7.47
C GLU A 175 -28.78 0.25 -6.12
N GLU A 176 -28.40 -0.34 -4.99
CA GLU A 176 -28.67 0.17 -3.64
C GLU A 176 -28.16 1.61 -3.45
N ARG A 177 -27.06 1.99 -4.14
CA ARG A 177 -26.49 3.34 -4.07
C ARG A 177 -27.49 4.46 -4.44
N LYS A 178 -28.49 4.15 -5.28
CA LYS A 178 -29.48 5.13 -5.77
C LYS A 178 -30.47 5.54 -4.69
N THR A 179 -30.72 4.69 -3.73
CA THR A 179 -31.72 4.86 -2.66
C THR A 179 -31.11 4.98 -1.27
N ASN A 180 -29.82 4.70 -1.14
CA ASN A 180 -29.10 4.70 0.13
C ASN A 180 -27.89 5.66 0.10
N PRO A 181 -28.09 6.98 0.33
CA PRO A 181 -26.99 7.94 0.40
C PRO A 181 -25.97 7.64 1.51
N GLN A 182 -26.42 6.99 2.59
CA GLN A 182 -25.53 6.60 3.68
C GLN A 182 -24.52 5.54 3.23
N LEU A 183 -24.92 4.61 2.38
CA LEU A 183 -24.04 3.63 1.76
C LEU A 183 -22.94 4.31 0.91
N VAL A 184 -23.35 5.29 0.09
CA VAL A 184 -22.39 6.08 -0.72
C VAL A 184 -21.39 6.81 0.18
N LYS A 185 -21.86 7.41 1.28
CA LYS A 185 -21.00 8.09 2.25
C LYS A 185 -20.06 7.13 2.96
N GLU A 186 -20.56 5.99 3.40
CA GLU A 186 -19.78 4.95 4.11
C GLU A 186 -18.61 4.46 3.28
N TRP A 187 -18.84 4.21 1.99
CA TRP A 187 -17.81 3.69 1.08
C TRP A 187 -17.07 4.77 0.30
N SER A 188 -17.31 6.04 0.56
CA SER A 188 -16.43 7.14 0.17
C SER A 188 -15.31 7.23 1.21
N ASN A 189 -14.13 6.73 0.87
CA ASN A 189 -13.07 6.45 1.85
C ASN A 189 -12.50 7.71 2.52
N ASP A 190 -12.64 8.89 1.92
CA ASP A 190 -12.35 10.18 2.56
C ASP A 190 -13.27 10.47 3.76
N LYS A 191 -14.48 9.91 3.78
CA LYS A 191 -15.45 10.02 4.90
C LYS A 191 -15.25 8.90 5.95
N ALA A 192 -14.51 7.85 5.58
CA ALA A 192 -14.27 6.68 6.42
C ALA A 192 -12.90 6.69 7.12
N VAL A 193 -12.09 7.71 6.89
CA VAL A 193 -10.80 7.87 7.60
C VAL A 193 -11.03 7.92 9.10
N ARG A 194 -10.31 7.08 9.83
CA ARG A 194 -10.38 6.99 11.30
C ARG A 194 -9.13 7.57 11.92
N ARG A 195 -9.35 8.49 12.88
CA ARG A 195 -8.28 9.15 13.61
C ARG A 195 -7.34 8.13 14.28
N HIS A 196 -6.05 8.26 14.04
CA HIS A 196 -4.97 7.40 14.55
C HIS A 196 -5.08 5.90 14.22
N LEU A 197 -6.08 5.48 13.46
CA LEU A 197 -6.32 4.08 13.10
C LEU A 197 -6.10 3.79 11.62
N THR A 198 -6.50 4.72 10.72
CA THR A 198 -6.20 4.57 9.30
C THR A 198 -4.70 4.67 9.10
N PRO A 199 -4.06 3.66 8.49
CA PRO A 199 -2.60 3.60 8.38
C PRO A 199 -2.05 4.71 7.48
N ARG A 200 -0.75 4.98 7.60
CA ARG A 200 -0.05 5.93 6.72
C ARG A 200 -0.26 5.59 5.25
N ALA A 201 -0.29 6.61 4.42
CA ALA A 201 -0.51 6.44 2.99
C ALA A 201 0.42 7.31 2.14
N ILE A 202 0.74 6.82 0.93
CA ILE A 202 1.24 7.62 -0.17
C ILE A 202 0.23 7.59 -1.31
N ILE A 203 -0.03 8.74 -1.92
CA ILE A 203 -0.92 8.90 -3.07
C ILE A 203 -0.11 9.43 -4.23
N LEU A 204 -0.20 8.75 -5.38
CA LEU A 204 0.48 9.14 -6.62
C LEU A 204 -0.56 9.27 -7.73
N MET A 205 -0.65 10.42 -8.37
CA MET A 205 -1.69 10.70 -9.37
C MET A 205 -1.22 11.74 -10.38
N SER A 206 -1.97 11.91 -11.48
CA SER A 206 -1.75 12.95 -12.47
C SER A 206 -2.73 14.11 -12.28
N SER A 207 -2.28 15.33 -12.57
CA SER A 207 -3.11 16.54 -12.41
C SER A 207 -4.26 16.61 -13.41
N ASP A 208 -4.07 16.02 -14.58
CA ASP A 208 -4.97 16.01 -15.74
C ASP A 208 -5.81 14.72 -15.85
N ASP A 209 -5.98 13.97 -14.76
CA ASP A 209 -6.82 12.77 -14.74
C ASP A 209 -8.31 13.12 -14.82
N GLU A 210 -8.92 12.89 -15.99
CA GLU A 210 -10.34 13.12 -16.24
C GLU A 210 -11.22 11.90 -15.92
N VAL A 211 -10.63 10.72 -15.73
CA VAL A 211 -11.35 9.48 -15.40
C VAL A 211 -11.65 9.39 -13.92
N VAL A 212 -10.64 9.70 -13.09
CA VAL A 212 -10.77 9.79 -11.63
C VAL A 212 -10.26 11.16 -11.20
N PRO A 213 -11.12 12.20 -11.18
CA PRO A 213 -10.70 13.56 -10.89
C PRO A 213 -9.92 13.67 -9.58
N PRO A 214 -8.67 14.17 -9.61
CA PRO A 214 -7.76 14.12 -8.45
C PRO A 214 -8.29 14.91 -7.24
N VAL A 215 -8.95 16.05 -7.47
CA VAL A 215 -9.43 16.93 -6.39
C VAL A 215 -10.49 16.24 -5.52
N THR A 216 -11.43 15.55 -6.13
CA THR A 216 -12.55 14.89 -5.43
C THR A 216 -12.23 13.48 -4.96
N ASN A 217 -11.05 12.96 -5.30
CA ASN A 217 -10.57 11.62 -4.91
C ASN A 217 -9.26 11.71 -4.11
N GLY A 218 -8.11 11.69 -4.74
CA GLY A 218 -6.82 11.64 -4.03
C GLY A 218 -6.58 12.82 -3.09
N VAL A 219 -6.90 14.06 -3.52
CA VAL A 219 -6.76 15.27 -2.67
C VAL A 219 -7.76 15.24 -1.51
N ALA A 220 -9.00 14.78 -1.74
CA ALA A 220 -9.99 14.63 -0.68
C ALA A 220 -9.54 13.63 0.38
N TYR A 221 -8.98 12.48 -0.04
CA TYR A 221 -8.43 11.48 0.89
C TYR A 221 -7.22 12.01 1.66
N TYR A 222 -6.27 12.67 0.97
CA TYR A 222 -5.14 13.34 1.62
C TYR A 222 -5.61 14.32 2.70
N SER A 223 -6.58 15.18 2.38
CA SER A 223 -7.13 16.17 3.31
C SER A 223 -7.78 15.49 4.52
N ALA A 224 -8.57 14.43 4.31
CA ALA A 224 -9.19 13.67 5.38
C ALA A 224 -8.13 13.01 6.29
N MET A 225 -7.12 12.38 5.71
CA MET A 225 -6.00 11.78 6.45
C MET A 225 -5.30 12.81 7.34
N ARG A 226 -4.97 13.99 6.78
CA ARG A 226 -4.28 15.05 7.51
C ARG A 226 -5.14 15.68 8.61
N ASN A 227 -6.43 15.90 8.36
CA ASN A 227 -7.38 16.42 9.33
C ASN A 227 -7.59 15.46 10.52
N GLU A 228 -7.54 14.16 10.26
CA GLU A 228 -7.61 13.12 11.30
C GLU A 228 -6.24 12.79 11.93
N GLY A 229 -5.19 13.58 11.65
CA GLY A 229 -3.87 13.43 12.25
C GLY A 229 -3.08 12.20 11.76
N ASN A 230 -3.53 11.55 10.69
CA ASN A 230 -2.82 10.43 10.09
C ASN A 230 -1.72 10.90 9.14
N GLU A 231 -0.64 10.13 9.01
CA GLU A 231 0.43 10.42 8.07
C GLU A 231 -0.04 10.16 6.62
N CYS A 232 0.14 11.14 5.76
CA CYS A 232 -0.16 11.00 4.33
C CYS A 232 0.78 11.86 3.50
N THR A 233 1.35 11.27 2.46
CA THR A 233 2.18 11.92 1.44
C THR A 233 1.42 11.89 0.13
N MET A 234 1.59 12.93 -0.71
CA MET A 234 0.92 13.00 -2.00
C MET A 234 1.88 13.56 -3.04
N HIS A 235 1.98 12.90 -4.19
CA HIS A 235 2.69 13.35 -5.37
C HIS A 235 1.69 13.48 -6.52
N VAL A 236 1.70 14.65 -7.16
CA VAL A 236 0.85 14.96 -8.30
C VAL A 236 1.74 15.28 -9.50
N TYR A 237 1.75 14.40 -10.48
CA TYR A 237 2.51 14.60 -11.71
C TYR A 237 1.72 15.50 -12.67
N PRO A 238 2.39 16.37 -13.43
CA PRO A 238 1.72 17.40 -14.24
C PRO A 238 0.71 16.85 -15.23
N THR A 239 1.00 15.69 -15.85
CA THR A 239 0.20 15.13 -16.95
C THR A 239 0.30 13.60 -16.95
N CYS A 240 -0.39 12.94 -17.85
CA CYS A 240 -0.48 11.51 -18.21
C CYS A 240 -1.84 10.88 -17.89
N GLY A 241 -2.81 11.67 -17.43
CA GLY A 241 -4.17 11.19 -17.22
C GLY A 241 -4.23 10.00 -16.28
N HIS A 242 -4.98 8.97 -16.66
CA HIS A 242 -5.32 7.82 -15.84
C HIS A 242 -4.65 6.52 -16.32
N GLY A 243 -4.38 5.59 -15.37
CA GLY A 243 -4.06 4.19 -15.72
C GLY A 243 -2.64 3.96 -16.24
N TRP A 244 -1.68 4.80 -15.86
CA TRP A 244 -0.27 4.64 -16.32
C TRP A 244 0.46 3.48 -15.63
N GLY A 245 0.14 3.09 -14.39
CA GLY A 245 0.72 1.92 -13.70
C GLY A 245 2.25 1.90 -13.73
N PHE A 246 2.84 0.79 -14.17
CA PHE A 246 4.30 0.63 -14.32
C PHE A 246 4.84 1.06 -15.70
N ARG A 247 4.08 1.85 -16.44
CA ARG A 247 4.52 2.33 -17.77
C ARG A 247 5.65 3.34 -17.64
N ASP A 248 6.54 3.34 -18.61
CA ASP A 248 7.65 4.30 -18.74
C ASP A 248 7.33 5.39 -19.77
N ALA A 249 8.33 6.24 -20.07
CA ALA A 249 8.19 7.32 -21.03
C ALA A 249 7.85 6.83 -22.45
N ALA A 250 8.36 5.67 -22.87
CA ALA A 250 8.04 5.07 -24.16
C ALA A 250 6.59 4.57 -24.24
N HIS A 251 5.98 4.30 -23.10
CA HIS A 251 4.62 3.80 -22.95
C HIS A 251 3.65 4.84 -22.35
N GLY A 252 4.03 6.12 -22.37
CA GLY A 252 3.16 7.24 -22.06
C GLY A 252 3.26 7.80 -20.65
N PHE A 253 4.24 7.40 -19.83
CA PHE A 253 4.48 7.97 -18.51
C PHE A 253 5.92 8.49 -18.34
N PRO A 254 6.21 9.74 -18.69
CA PRO A 254 7.58 10.30 -18.66
C PRO A 254 8.14 10.48 -17.24
N TYR A 255 7.32 10.42 -16.20
CA TYR A 255 7.72 10.58 -14.80
C TYR A 255 8.04 9.24 -14.11
N HIS A 256 8.21 8.15 -14.84
CA HIS A 256 8.40 6.80 -14.30
C HIS A 256 9.56 6.73 -13.28
N GLU A 257 10.74 7.18 -13.66
CA GLU A 257 11.92 7.15 -12.79
C GLU A 257 11.73 8.04 -11.54
N GLN A 258 11.14 9.23 -11.72
CA GLN A 258 10.82 10.10 -10.60
C GLN A 258 9.83 9.43 -9.65
N MET A 259 8.78 8.83 -10.18
CA MET A 259 7.76 8.12 -9.40
C MET A 259 8.36 6.95 -8.60
N LEU A 260 9.22 6.13 -9.21
CA LEU A 260 9.92 5.05 -8.52
C LEU A 260 10.83 5.58 -7.41
N ASN A 261 11.52 6.70 -7.65
CA ASN A 261 12.35 7.35 -6.64
C ASN A 261 11.52 7.90 -5.48
N ASP A 262 10.42 8.62 -5.76
CA ASP A 262 9.50 9.16 -4.76
C ASP A 262 8.94 8.04 -3.87
N LEU A 263 8.50 6.94 -4.48
CA LEU A 263 8.00 5.76 -3.77
C LEU A 263 9.10 5.08 -2.93
N THR A 264 10.30 4.92 -3.48
CA THR A 264 11.46 4.35 -2.77
C THR A 264 11.84 5.22 -1.56
N CYS A 265 11.92 6.53 -1.72
CA CYS A 265 12.21 7.47 -0.64
C CYS A 265 11.15 7.38 0.48
N TRP A 266 9.87 7.30 0.09
CA TRP A 266 8.79 7.15 1.05
C TRP A 266 8.85 5.83 1.81
N LEU A 267 9.05 4.69 1.12
CA LEU A 267 9.17 3.37 1.72
C LEU A 267 10.36 3.29 2.70
N ASN A 268 11.47 3.97 2.40
CA ASN A 268 12.65 4.03 3.27
C ASN A 268 12.49 5.05 4.41
N GLY A 269 11.50 5.94 4.34
CA GLY A 269 11.24 6.99 5.32
C GLY A 269 10.64 6.50 6.63
N PHE A 270 10.23 5.24 6.74
CA PHE A 270 9.68 4.67 7.97
C PHE A 270 10.13 3.22 8.18
N LYS A 271 10.14 2.83 9.44
CA LYS A 271 10.38 1.44 9.87
C LYS A 271 9.14 0.90 10.57
N ALA A 272 8.87 -0.37 10.38
CA ALA A 272 7.88 -1.06 11.20
C ALA A 272 8.43 -1.31 12.60
N PRO A 273 7.56 -1.38 13.63
CA PRO A 273 7.96 -1.89 14.93
C PRO A 273 8.41 -3.34 14.81
N LYS A 274 9.22 -3.80 15.77
CA LYS A 274 9.51 -5.22 15.89
C LYS A 274 8.23 -5.98 16.25
N GLU A 275 8.12 -7.24 15.85
CA GLU A 275 6.94 -8.06 16.14
C GLU A 275 6.66 -8.20 17.65
N ASP A 276 7.72 -8.21 18.46
CA ASP A 276 7.71 -8.29 19.92
C ASP A 276 7.73 -6.92 20.63
N ALA A 277 7.60 -5.81 19.88
CA ALA A 277 7.63 -4.48 20.46
C ALA A 277 6.49 -4.27 21.46
N ILE A 278 6.82 -3.66 22.60
CA ILE A 278 5.84 -3.28 23.61
C ILE A 278 4.99 -2.11 23.09
N ARG A 279 3.67 -2.30 23.03
CA ARG A 279 2.74 -1.28 22.54
C ARG A 279 2.36 -0.31 23.65
N VAL A 280 2.60 0.98 23.39
CA VAL A 280 2.30 2.08 24.31
C VAL A 280 1.24 2.98 23.70
N ALA A 281 0.05 3.04 24.30
CA ALA A 281 -1.01 3.96 23.90
C ALA A 281 -0.94 5.23 24.75
N CYS A 282 -0.65 6.37 24.12
CA CYS A 282 -0.75 7.67 24.75
C CYS A 282 -2.20 8.19 24.63
N ILE A 283 -2.98 8.01 25.68
CA ILE A 283 -4.40 8.41 25.71
C ILE A 283 -4.52 9.74 26.44
N GLY A 284 -5.28 10.70 25.90
CA GLY A 284 -5.46 11.99 26.54
C GLY A 284 -6.22 13.00 25.68
N ASN A 285 -6.16 14.25 26.10
CA ASN A 285 -6.81 15.40 25.47
C ASN A 285 -5.83 16.17 24.53
N SER A 286 -6.00 17.50 24.46
CA SER A 286 -5.23 18.41 23.58
C SER A 286 -3.72 18.33 23.76
N ILE A 287 -3.20 18.08 24.95
CA ILE A 287 -1.75 17.92 25.19
C ILE A 287 -1.23 16.65 24.49
N THR A 288 -1.95 15.55 24.64
CA THR A 288 -1.60 14.28 24.00
C THR A 288 -1.77 14.36 22.47
N ASP A 289 -2.85 15.00 22.02
CA ASP A 289 -3.12 15.26 20.58
C ASP A 289 -2.02 16.13 19.94
N GLY A 290 -1.40 17.02 20.74
CA GLY A 290 -0.40 17.96 20.29
C GLY A 290 -1.00 19.27 19.75
N PHE A 291 -2.17 19.66 20.27
CA PHE A 291 -2.83 20.92 19.89
C PHE A 291 -1.91 22.11 20.14
N GLY A 292 -1.78 22.97 19.13
CA GLY A 292 -0.89 24.15 19.19
C GLY A 292 0.59 23.84 18.93
N ILE A 293 0.97 22.57 18.78
CA ILE A 293 2.34 22.18 18.42
C ILE A 293 2.45 22.04 16.91
N GLY A 294 3.20 22.92 16.25
CA GLY A 294 3.52 22.74 14.84
C GLY A 294 4.23 21.40 14.62
N MET A 295 3.77 20.59 13.63
CA MET A 295 4.29 19.25 13.35
C MET A 295 4.12 18.28 14.54
N ALA A 296 2.98 18.25 15.19
CA ALA A 296 2.67 17.38 16.33
C ALA A 296 3.05 15.90 16.13
N PRO A 297 2.87 15.26 14.94
CA PRO A 297 3.32 13.90 14.68
C PRO A 297 4.82 13.67 14.84
N VAL A 298 5.64 14.74 14.84
CA VAL A 298 7.09 14.68 15.01
C VAL A 298 7.54 15.27 16.35
N LYS A 299 6.92 16.37 16.78
CA LYS A 299 7.33 17.16 17.95
C LYS A 299 6.47 16.90 19.19
N GLY A 300 5.27 16.35 19.05
CA GLY A 300 4.42 16.00 20.17
C GLY A 300 5.06 14.97 21.10
N TYR A 301 4.66 14.95 22.38
CA TYR A 301 5.31 14.07 23.36
C TYR A 301 5.22 12.59 23.01
N PRO A 302 4.15 12.03 22.38
CA PRO A 302 4.15 10.63 21.99
C PRO A 302 5.25 10.29 20.99
N ALA A 303 5.50 11.18 20.01
CA ALA A 303 6.59 11.00 19.03
C ALA A 303 7.96 11.10 19.69
N GLN A 304 8.15 12.03 20.64
CA GLN A 304 9.40 12.15 21.42
C GLN A 304 9.59 10.93 22.34
N LEU A 305 8.52 10.38 22.90
CA LEU A 305 8.55 9.16 23.71
C LEU A 305 9.00 7.97 22.84
N GLN A 306 8.43 7.81 21.64
CA GLN A 306 8.86 6.79 20.68
C GLN A 306 10.37 6.88 20.41
N LYS A 307 10.86 8.09 20.14
CA LYS A 307 12.28 8.30 19.87
C LYS A 307 13.17 7.91 21.06
N LYS A 308 12.73 8.17 22.28
CA LYS A 308 13.48 7.84 23.51
C LYS A 308 13.46 6.35 23.84
N LEU A 309 12.34 5.67 23.59
CA LEU A 309 12.16 4.24 23.89
C LEU A 309 12.80 3.33 22.82
N GLY A 310 12.96 3.83 21.60
CA GLY A 310 13.57 3.08 20.50
C GLY A 310 12.69 1.96 19.94
N ASP A 311 13.30 1.03 19.20
CA ASP A 311 12.62 0.03 18.36
C ASP A 311 11.97 -1.12 19.17
N GLY A 312 12.26 -1.25 20.46
CA GLY A 312 11.59 -2.20 21.34
C GLY A 312 10.18 -1.78 21.80
N TYR A 313 9.71 -0.61 21.34
CA TYR A 313 8.42 -0.04 21.70
C TYR A 313 7.71 0.51 20.47
N GLU A 314 6.39 0.40 20.43
CA GLU A 314 5.51 1.08 19.47
C GLU A 314 4.63 2.07 20.23
N VAL A 315 4.92 3.37 20.11
CA VAL A 315 4.15 4.42 20.79
C VAL A 315 3.14 5.02 19.84
N LYS A 316 1.85 4.91 20.17
CA LYS A 316 0.75 5.52 19.40
C LYS A 316 0.08 6.65 20.15
N ASN A 317 -0.21 7.73 19.42
CA ASN A 317 -0.96 8.87 19.93
C ASN A 317 -2.46 8.64 19.74
N PHE A 318 -3.23 8.59 20.83
CA PHE A 318 -4.69 8.54 20.87
C PHE A 318 -5.29 9.77 21.55
N GLY A 319 -4.56 10.89 21.56
CA GLY A 319 -5.06 12.17 22.03
C GLY A 319 -6.17 12.70 21.12
N VAL A 320 -7.18 13.33 21.74
CA VAL A 320 -8.26 14.03 21.03
C VAL A 320 -8.53 15.36 21.72
N SER A 321 -8.25 16.46 21.01
CA SER A 321 -8.49 17.81 21.53
C SER A 321 -9.97 18.02 21.88
N ALA A 322 -10.21 18.85 22.91
CA ALA A 322 -11.54 19.19 23.42
C ALA A 322 -12.38 17.99 23.92
N ARG A 323 -11.74 16.86 24.30
CA ARG A 323 -12.42 15.75 24.98
C ARG A 323 -11.92 15.61 26.41
N THR A 324 -12.85 15.39 27.34
CA THR A 324 -12.57 14.94 28.71
C THR A 324 -12.61 13.43 28.75
N MET A 325 -11.70 12.82 29.51
CA MET A 325 -11.86 11.42 29.91
C MET A 325 -12.95 11.39 30.98
N MET A 326 -14.12 10.89 30.64
CA MET A 326 -15.17 10.53 31.60
C MET A 326 -15.14 9.03 31.81
#